data_359bff7e2f8672036b23b7b60e1f81cc
#
_entry.id   359bff7e2f8672036b23b7b60e1f81cc
#
_cell.length_a   1.000
_cell.length_b   1.000
_cell.length_c   1.000
_cell.angle_alpha   90.00
_cell.angle_beta   90.00
_cell.angle_gamma   90.00
#
_symmetry.space_group_name_H-M   'P 1'
#
loop_
_entity.id
_entity.type
_entity.pdbx_description
1 polymer ?
#
loop_
_entity_poly.entity_id
_entity_poly.type
_entity_poly.pdbx_seq_one_letter_code
_entity_poly.pdbx_strand_id
1 'polypeptide(L)'
;FPFLKIWHAGCSTGEEVYSMAILLEEKGLYKRTQIYATDFNQNILVRAKEAIYPAENMKDFTRNYIKAWGESSFADYYNARYDSAIIKQSLKENIVFSDHNLVTDSVFGEMNLIMCRNTLIYFNLSLQNKVIKLFSDSLAPGGILCLGSKESLTFSEHRDLFEPVNLKLKIFRKKY
;
A
#
# COMPACT_ATOMS: atom_id res chain seq x y z
N PHE A 1 8.05 1.97 18.65
CA PHE A 1 7.57 3.20 18.03
C PHE A 1 6.12 3.44 18.42
N PRO A 2 5.76 4.65 18.87
CA PRO A 2 4.38 4.94 19.24
C PRO A 2 3.42 4.87 18.05
N PHE A 3 3.90 5.19 16.84
CA PHE A 3 3.10 5.14 15.63
C PHE A 3 3.89 4.62 14.43
N LEU A 4 3.29 3.68 13.71
CA LEU A 4 3.78 3.25 12.40
C LEU A 4 3.16 4.14 11.32
N LYS A 5 3.95 4.54 10.34
CA LYS A 5 3.50 5.25 9.15
C LYS A 5 3.73 4.39 7.92
N ILE A 6 2.65 4.08 7.23
CA ILE A 6 2.66 3.26 6.02
C ILE A 6 2.15 4.11 4.86
N TRP A 7 2.85 4.07 3.74
CA TRP A 7 2.45 4.76 2.54
C TRP A 7 2.17 3.75 1.42
N HIS A 8 0.93 3.75 0.92
CA HIS A 8 0.54 3.08 -0.32
C HIS A 8 0.63 4.09 -1.46
N ALA A 9 1.69 4.00 -2.25
CA ALA A 9 1.97 4.87 -3.38
C ALA A 9 1.36 4.29 -4.66
N GLY A 10 0.40 4.98 -5.26
CA GLY A 10 -0.41 4.46 -6.36
C GLY A 10 -1.47 3.48 -5.85
N CYS A 11 -2.33 3.93 -4.93
CA CYS A 11 -3.27 3.07 -4.22
C CYS A 11 -4.47 2.61 -5.06
N SER A 12 -4.70 3.21 -6.22
CA SER A 12 -5.85 2.90 -7.09
C SER A 12 -7.18 2.93 -6.32
N THR A 13 -8.03 1.94 -6.48
CA THR A 13 -9.34 1.83 -5.85
C THR A 13 -9.31 1.31 -4.40
N GLY A 14 -8.13 1.14 -3.82
CA GLY A 14 -7.94 0.97 -2.37
C GLY A 14 -7.93 -0.47 -1.87
N GLU A 15 -8.06 -1.49 -2.70
CA GLU A 15 -8.11 -2.90 -2.28
C GLU A 15 -6.88 -3.30 -1.46
N GLU A 16 -5.68 -2.90 -1.90
CA GLU A 16 -4.43 -3.18 -1.18
C GLU A 16 -4.38 -2.45 0.17
N VAL A 17 -4.88 -1.22 0.21
CA VAL A 17 -4.93 -0.41 1.43
C VAL A 17 -5.79 -1.08 2.50
N TYR A 18 -6.98 -1.56 2.12
CA TYR A 18 -7.87 -2.27 3.06
C TYR A 18 -7.35 -3.65 3.43
N SER A 19 -6.64 -4.33 2.54
CA SER A 19 -5.92 -5.57 2.88
C SER A 19 -4.86 -5.32 3.96
N MET A 20 -4.12 -4.22 3.88
CA MET A 20 -3.17 -3.81 4.91
C MET A 20 -3.89 -3.45 6.22
N ALA A 21 -5.00 -2.71 6.16
CA ALA A 21 -5.78 -2.35 7.35
C ALA A 21 -6.29 -3.60 8.09
N ILE A 22 -6.79 -4.60 7.36
CA ILE A 22 -7.23 -5.88 7.93
C ILE A 22 -6.05 -6.61 8.59
N LEU A 23 -4.93 -6.72 7.91
CA LEU A 23 -3.72 -7.36 8.46
C LEU A 23 -3.28 -6.68 9.77
N LEU A 24 -3.26 -5.36 9.79
CA LEU A 24 -2.88 -4.59 10.97
C LEU A 24 -3.89 -4.75 12.12
N GLU A 25 -5.17 -4.83 11.81
CA GLU A 25 -6.24 -5.07 12.80
C GLU A 25 -6.06 -6.44 13.45
N GLU A 26 -5.87 -7.50 12.65
CA GLU A 26 -5.62 -8.86 13.14
C GLU A 26 -4.35 -8.98 13.98
N LYS A 27 -3.33 -8.18 13.68
CA LYS A 27 -2.07 -8.14 14.47
C LYS A 27 -2.10 -7.14 15.64
N GLY A 28 -3.24 -6.50 15.90
CA GLY A 28 -3.37 -5.54 16.99
C GLY A 28 -2.54 -4.27 16.81
N LEU A 29 -2.17 -3.95 15.57
CA LEU A 29 -1.32 -2.81 15.22
C LEU A 29 -2.10 -1.64 14.62
N TYR A 30 -3.34 -1.84 14.18
CA TYR A 30 -4.10 -0.83 13.42
C TYR A 30 -4.24 0.49 14.17
N LYS A 31 -4.60 0.45 15.46
CA LYS A 31 -4.73 1.65 16.31
C LYS A 31 -3.43 2.46 16.48
N ARG A 32 -2.29 1.86 16.20
CA ARG A 32 -0.96 2.46 16.29
C ARG A 32 -0.35 2.74 14.92
N THR A 33 -1.15 2.67 13.86
CA THR A 33 -0.69 2.85 12.49
C THR A 33 -1.49 3.96 11.82
N GLN A 34 -0.78 4.86 11.14
CA GLN A 34 -1.35 5.79 10.18
C GLN A 34 -1.02 5.32 8.79
N ILE A 35 -2.03 5.10 7.96
CA ILE A 35 -1.87 4.73 6.55
C ILE A 35 -2.12 5.98 5.69
N TYR A 36 -1.19 6.27 4.80
CA TYR A 36 -1.33 7.25 3.73
C TYR A 36 -1.53 6.50 2.43
N ALA A 37 -2.63 6.74 1.75
CA ALA A 37 -2.97 6.13 0.49
C ALA A 37 -3.05 7.22 -0.58
N THR A 38 -2.16 7.20 -1.54
CA THR A 38 -2.07 8.26 -2.54
C THR A 38 -2.20 7.73 -3.96
N ASP A 39 -2.80 8.54 -4.81
CA ASP A 39 -2.87 8.34 -6.25
C ASP A 39 -2.92 9.72 -6.92
N PHE A 40 -2.50 9.82 -8.17
CA PHE A 40 -2.60 11.09 -8.91
C PHE A 40 -4.03 11.33 -9.46
N ASN A 41 -4.85 10.29 -9.51
CA ASN A 41 -6.21 10.35 -10.05
C ASN A 41 -7.24 10.55 -8.93
N GLN A 42 -7.76 11.76 -8.82
CA GLN A 42 -8.74 12.13 -7.80
C GLN A 42 -10.04 11.32 -7.87
N ASN A 43 -10.49 10.95 -9.08
CA ASN A 43 -11.71 10.14 -9.24
C ASN A 43 -11.53 8.73 -8.67
N ILE A 44 -10.33 8.15 -8.80
CA ILE A 44 -9.99 6.86 -8.20
C ILE A 44 -9.94 6.98 -6.67
N LEU A 45 -9.40 8.08 -6.14
CA LEU A 45 -9.36 8.33 -4.70
C LEU A 45 -10.76 8.46 -4.07
N VAL A 46 -11.72 9.05 -4.78
CA VAL A 46 -13.12 9.07 -4.33
C VAL A 46 -13.63 7.64 -4.16
N ARG A 47 -13.44 6.78 -5.15
CA ARG A 47 -13.83 5.36 -5.08
C ARG A 47 -13.12 4.60 -3.95
N ALA A 48 -11.82 4.85 -3.79
CA ALA A 48 -11.05 4.25 -2.70
C ALA A 48 -11.60 4.64 -1.32
N LYS A 49 -11.99 5.91 -1.12
CA LYS A 49 -12.60 6.41 0.12
C LYS A 49 -13.98 5.78 0.38
N GLU A 50 -14.80 5.64 -0.64
CA GLU A 50 -16.11 5.00 -0.55
C GLU A 50 -15.97 3.54 -0.12
N ALA A 51 -14.97 2.84 -0.64
CA ALA A 51 -14.68 1.43 -0.36
C ALA A 51 -15.88 0.52 -0.64
N ILE A 52 -16.53 0.76 -1.76
CA ILE A 52 -17.67 -0.02 -2.25
C ILE A 52 -17.19 -0.86 -3.42
N TYR A 53 -17.29 -2.16 -3.29
CA TYR A 53 -16.85 -3.12 -4.29
C TYR A 53 -18.00 -4.01 -4.75
N PRO A 54 -18.01 -4.49 -6.03
CA PRO A 54 -18.99 -5.45 -6.48
C PRO A 54 -19.02 -6.70 -5.61
N ALA A 55 -20.21 -7.19 -5.26
CA ALA A 55 -20.37 -8.39 -4.43
C ALA A 55 -19.72 -9.63 -5.06
N GLU A 56 -19.68 -9.71 -6.39
CA GLU A 56 -19.02 -10.79 -7.13
C GLU A 56 -17.52 -10.90 -6.82
N ASN A 57 -16.85 -9.78 -6.52
CA ASN A 57 -15.42 -9.76 -6.16
C ASN A 57 -15.15 -10.39 -4.79
N MET A 58 -16.15 -10.47 -3.92
CA MET A 58 -15.98 -10.97 -2.55
C MET A 58 -15.54 -12.43 -2.51
N LYS A 59 -15.91 -13.23 -3.50
CA LYS A 59 -15.45 -14.62 -3.62
C LYS A 59 -13.93 -14.71 -3.79
N ASP A 60 -13.37 -13.89 -4.66
CA ASP A 60 -11.94 -13.86 -4.93
C ASP A 60 -11.17 -13.21 -3.77
N PHE A 61 -11.70 -12.15 -3.17
CA PHE A 61 -11.12 -11.50 -2.01
C PHE A 61 -11.09 -12.45 -0.81
N THR A 62 -12.16 -13.20 -0.56
CA THR A 62 -12.21 -14.22 0.48
C THR A 62 -11.17 -15.31 0.25
N ARG A 63 -11.03 -15.79 -0.98
CA ARG A 63 -10.00 -16.78 -1.33
C ARG A 63 -8.60 -16.25 -1.08
N ASN A 64 -8.33 -15.01 -1.46
CA ASN A 64 -7.03 -14.37 -1.25
C ASN A 64 -6.75 -14.16 0.25
N TYR A 65 -7.75 -13.76 1.01
CA TYR A 65 -7.65 -13.62 2.46
C TYR A 65 -7.30 -14.95 3.15
N ILE A 66 -7.95 -16.03 2.77
CA ILE A 66 -7.66 -17.39 3.30
C ILE A 66 -6.22 -17.81 2.92
N LYS A 67 -5.81 -17.57 1.67
CA LYS A 67 -4.42 -17.85 1.21
C LYS A 67 -3.38 -17.03 1.94
N ALA A 68 -3.73 -15.81 2.36
CA ALA A 68 -2.86 -14.93 3.14
C ALA A 68 -2.88 -15.22 4.64
N TRP A 69 -3.48 -16.35 5.06
CA TRP A 69 -3.54 -16.79 6.47
C TRP A 69 -4.34 -15.84 7.35
N GLY A 70 -5.46 -15.34 6.83
CA GLY A 70 -6.40 -14.56 7.62
C GLY A 70 -6.86 -15.30 8.87
N GLU A 71 -6.91 -14.59 10.00
CA GLU A 71 -7.14 -15.19 11.33
C GLU A 71 -8.63 -15.23 11.72
N SER A 72 -9.50 -14.58 10.93
CA SER A 72 -10.92 -14.45 11.19
C SER A 72 -11.76 -14.85 9.97
N SER A 73 -12.99 -14.36 9.88
CA SER A 73 -13.81 -14.45 8.67
C SER A 73 -13.69 -13.18 7.85
N PHE A 74 -13.41 -13.27 6.55
CA PHE A 74 -13.36 -12.10 5.69
C PHE A 74 -14.68 -11.30 5.72
N ALA A 75 -15.81 -11.97 5.90
CA ALA A 75 -17.12 -11.33 6.05
C ALA A 75 -17.22 -10.39 7.26
N ASP A 76 -16.34 -10.51 8.24
CA ASP A 76 -16.29 -9.61 9.40
C ASP A 76 -15.81 -8.19 9.04
N TYR A 77 -15.21 -7.99 7.86
CA TYR A 77 -14.60 -6.73 7.45
C TYR A 77 -15.44 -5.90 6.49
N TYR A 78 -16.58 -6.40 6.03
CA TYR A 78 -17.49 -5.67 5.15
C TYR A 78 -18.95 -5.89 5.49
N ASN A 79 -19.81 -5.01 4.99
CA ASN A 79 -21.25 -5.15 5.02
C ASN A 79 -21.75 -5.41 3.58
N ALA A 80 -22.47 -6.50 3.37
CA ALA A 80 -23.09 -6.81 2.08
C ALA A 80 -24.39 -6.02 1.90
N ARG A 81 -24.60 -5.41 0.72
CA ARG A 81 -25.83 -4.76 0.32
C ARG A 81 -26.12 -5.07 -1.14
N TYR A 82 -27.17 -5.82 -1.43
CA TYR A 82 -27.57 -6.22 -2.79
C TYR A 82 -26.38 -6.78 -3.60
N ASP A 83 -25.94 -6.06 -4.60
CA ASP A 83 -24.84 -6.38 -5.51
C ASP A 83 -23.48 -5.81 -5.09
N SER A 84 -23.42 -5.21 -3.90
CA SER A 84 -22.23 -4.49 -3.41
C SER A 84 -21.81 -4.95 -2.02
N ALA A 85 -20.52 -4.79 -1.72
CA ALA A 85 -19.94 -4.95 -0.40
C ALA A 85 -19.22 -3.65 -0.01
N ILE A 86 -19.46 -3.16 1.20
CA ILE A 86 -18.91 -1.91 1.71
C ILE A 86 -17.98 -2.25 2.87
N ILE A 87 -16.72 -1.86 2.78
CA ILE A 87 -15.75 -2.04 3.87
C ILE A 87 -16.22 -1.29 5.12
N LYS A 88 -16.11 -1.94 6.28
CA LYS A 88 -16.53 -1.36 7.57
C LYS A 88 -15.79 -0.07 7.87
N GLN A 89 -16.51 0.89 8.48
CA GLN A 89 -15.99 2.21 8.83
C GLN A 89 -14.77 2.13 9.76
N SER A 90 -14.73 1.16 10.67
CA SER A 90 -13.60 0.95 11.59
C SER A 90 -12.26 0.74 10.89
N LEU A 91 -12.26 0.18 9.67
CA LEU A 91 -11.05 -0.01 8.87
C LEU A 91 -10.64 1.22 8.06
N LYS A 92 -11.42 2.29 8.10
CA LYS A 92 -11.15 3.54 7.38
C LYS A 92 -10.57 4.65 8.28
N GLU A 93 -10.69 4.50 9.59
CA GLU A 93 -10.41 5.56 10.56
C GLU A 93 -8.97 6.06 10.53
N ASN A 94 -8.01 5.18 10.29
CA ASN A 94 -6.59 5.50 10.28
C ASN A 94 -6.00 5.56 8.85
N ILE A 95 -6.84 5.81 7.84
CA ILE A 95 -6.41 5.96 6.45
C ILE A 95 -6.64 7.39 5.99
N VAL A 96 -5.58 8.03 5.51
CA VAL A 96 -5.63 9.32 4.83
C VAL A 96 -5.45 9.09 3.34
N PHE A 97 -6.48 9.42 2.57
CA PHE A 97 -6.41 9.43 1.10
C PHE A 97 -6.08 10.83 0.60
N SER A 98 -5.05 10.97 -0.22
CA SER A 98 -4.62 12.24 -0.78
C SER A 98 -4.11 12.07 -2.20
N ASP A 99 -4.26 13.12 -3.02
CA ASP A 99 -3.58 13.18 -4.30
C ASP A 99 -2.07 13.37 -4.08
N HIS A 100 -1.29 12.65 -4.86
CA HIS A 100 0.17 12.76 -4.92
C HIS A 100 0.67 12.21 -6.25
N ASN A 101 1.46 13.01 -6.93
CA ASN A 101 2.11 12.60 -8.17
C ASN A 101 3.56 12.20 -7.89
N LEU A 102 3.87 10.92 -8.02
CA LEU A 102 5.20 10.36 -7.73
C LEU A 102 6.33 10.98 -8.56
N VAL A 103 6.00 11.56 -9.72
CA VAL A 103 6.98 12.14 -10.65
C VAL A 103 7.26 13.60 -10.33
N THR A 104 6.26 14.37 -9.93
CA THR A 104 6.35 15.82 -9.75
C THR A 104 6.46 16.27 -8.31
N ASP A 105 5.88 15.52 -7.39
CA ASP A 105 5.77 15.95 -6.00
C ASP A 105 6.97 15.50 -5.16
N SER A 106 7.14 16.17 -4.03
CA SER A 106 8.24 15.93 -3.10
C SER A 106 7.82 15.01 -1.95
N VAL A 107 8.77 14.70 -1.08
CA VAL A 107 8.55 14.02 0.21
C VAL A 107 7.53 14.81 1.04
N PHE A 108 6.51 14.12 1.55
CA PHE A 108 5.50 14.72 2.43
C PHE A 108 5.57 14.20 3.88
N GLY A 109 6.44 13.26 4.17
CA GLY A 109 6.64 12.73 5.50
C GLY A 109 7.61 11.57 5.55
N GLU A 110 8.04 11.21 6.76
CA GLU A 110 8.87 10.04 7.00
C GLU A 110 8.00 8.80 7.21
N MET A 111 8.32 7.70 6.51
CA MET A 111 7.55 6.46 6.49
C MET A 111 8.37 5.28 7.02
N ASN A 112 7.70 4.35 7.71
CA ASN A 112 8.31 3.09 8.13
C ASN A 112 8.19 2.00 7.06
N LEU A 113 7.12 2.05 6.25
CA LEU A 113 6.85 1.14 5.16
C LEU A 113 6.28 1.90 3.97
N ILE A 114 6.80 1.64 2.78
CA ILE A 114 6.21 2.08 1.51
C ILE A 114 5.82 0.84 0.70
N MET A 115 4.55 0.81 0.28
CA MET A 115 3.99 -0.16 -0.65
C MET A 115 3.80 0.54 -2.00
N CYS A 116 4.58 0.17 -3.00
CA CYS A 116 4.42 0.66 -4.37
C CYS A 116 4.40 -0.53 -5.31
N ARG A 117 3.22 -1.06 -5.57
CA ARG A 117 3.04 -2.28 -6.35
C ARG A 117 2.24 -2.00 -7.61
N ASN A 118 2.72 -2.55 -8.72
CA ASN A 118 2.10 -2.43 -10.03
C ASN A 118 1.92 -0.96 -10.49
N THR A 119 2.86 -0.09 -10.11
CA THR A 119 2.86 1.34 -10.44
C THR A 119 4.08 1.72 -11.27
N LEU A 120 5.27 1.29 -10.88
CA LEU A 120 6.52 1.60 -11.58
C LEU A 120 6.59 0.99 -12.99
N ILE A 121 5.80 -0.03 -13.25
CA ILE A 121 5.70 -0.68 -14.58
C ILE A 121 5.25 0.28 -15.69
N TYR A 122 4.59 1.39 -15.32
CA TYR A 122 4.14 2.41 -16.28
C TYR A 122 5.20 3.49 -16.56
N PHE A 123 6.34 3.47 -15.87
CA PHE A 123 7.39 4.47 -15.98
C PHE A 123 8.61 3.93 -16.73
N ASN A 124 9.24 4.80 -17.52
CA ASN A 124 10.56 4.50 -18.06
C ASN A 124 11.61 4.52 -16.93
N LEU A 125 12.83 4.06 -17.24
CA LEU A 125 13.90 3.91 -16.24
C LEU A 125 14.25 5.23 -15.53
N SER A 126 14.28 6.33 -16.25
CA SER A 126 14.59 7.65 -15.69
C SER A 126 13.55 8.07 -14.64
N LEU A 127 12.26 7.90 -14.94
CA LEU A 127 11.17 8.17 -13.98
C LEU A 127 11.17 7.18 -12.82
N GLN A 128 11.47 5.89 -13.07
CA GLN A 128 11.61 4.91 -11.99
C GLN A 128 12.72 5.32 -11.02
N ASN A 129 13.89 5.75 -11.51
CA ASN A 129 14.98 6.22 -10.67
C ASN A 129 14.57 7.41 -9.81
N LYS A 130 13.83 8.37 -10.38
CA LYS A 130 13.30 9.52 -9.64
C LYS A 130 12.35 9.09 -8.52
N VAL A 131 11.44 8.16 -8.79
CA VAL A 131 10.48 7.64 -7.80
C VAL A 131 11.19 6.82 -6.71
N ILE A 132 12.16 5.98 -7.08
CA ILE A 132 12.93 5.21 -6.11
C ILE A 132 13.74 6.14 -5.19
N LYS A 133 14.29 7.24 -5.72
CA LYS A 133 14.95 8.27 -4.91
C LYS A 133 13.96 8.92 -3.94
N LEU A 134 12.76 9.29 -4.40
CA LEU A 134 11.68 9.82 -3.56
C LEU A 134 11.34 8.84 -2.42
N PHE A 135 11.24 7.54 -2.71
CA PHE A 135 10.97 6.53 -1.68
C PHE A 135 12.12 6.40 -0.68
N SER A 136 13.37 6.43 -1.17
CA SER A 136 14.52 6.44 -0.27
C SER A 136 14.51 7.64 0.67
N ASP A 137 14.20 8.82 0.14
CA ASP A 137 14.15 10.05 0.94
C ASP A 137 12.96 10.09 1.92
N SER A 138 11.87 9.40 1.57
CA SER A 138 10.67 9.29 2.41
C SER A 138 10.76 8.19 3.47
N LEU A 139 11.63 7.21 3.33
CA LEU A 139 11.77 6.12 4.29
C LEU A 139 12.68 6.53 5.46
N ALA A 140 12.25 6.19 6.68
CA ALA A 140 13.12 6.19 7.84
C ALA A 140 14.33 5.25 7.62
N PRO A 141 15.47 5.49 8.28
CA PRO A 141 16.57 4.51 8.29
C PRO A 141 16.07 3.12 8.72
N GLY A 142 16.40 2.08 7.96
CA GLY A 142 15.89 0.72 8.19
C GLY A 142 14.44 0.49 7.78
N GLY A 143 13.76 1.50 7.22
CA GLY A 143 12.40 1.39 6.70
C GLY A 143 12.30 0.43 5.51
N ILE A 144 11.11 -0.05 5.23
CA ILE A 144 10.85 -1.13 4.26
C ILE A 144 10.18 -0.58 3.00
N LEU A 145 10.66 -1.03 1.84
CA LEU A 145 10.04 -0.82 0.53
C LEU A 145 9.54 -2.15 -0.02
N CYS A 146 8.25 -2.22 -0.35
CA CYS A 146 7.65 -3.35 -1.05
C CYS A 146 7.25 -2.96 -2.47
N LEU A 147 7.74 -3.69 -3.46
CA LEU A 147 7.42 -3.51 -4.86
C LEU A 147 6.53 -4.65 -5.38
N GLY A 148 5.92 -4.47 -6.54
CA GLY A 148 5.18 -5.51 -7.23
C GLY A 148 6.09 -6.57 -7.84
N SER A 149 5.53 -7.74 -8.15
CA SER A 149 6.28 -8.91 -8.64
C SER A 149 7.06 -8.66 -9.96
N LYS A 150 6.56 -7.74 -10.78
CA LYS A 150 7.18 -7.37 -12.07
C LYS A 150 8.11 -6.16 -11.97
N GLU A 151 8.28 -5.60 -10.77
CA GLU A 151 9.11 -4.43 -10.50
C GLU A 151 10.44 -4.85 -9.87
N SER A 152 11.47 -4.04 -10.01
CA SER A 152 12.80 -4.38 -9.50
C SER A 152 13.65 -3.12 -9.28
N LEU A 153 14.55 -3.19 -8.30
CA LEU A 153 15.61 -2.21 -8.11
C LEU A 153 16.87 -2.51 -8.93
N THR A 154 16.94 -3.64 -9.62
CA THR A 154 18.17 -4.14 -10.26
C THR A 154 18.84 -3.14 -11.20
N PHE A 155 18.04 -2.39 -11.95
CA PHE A 155 18.55 -1.42 -12.92
C PHE A 155 18.50 0.03 -12.40
N SER A 156 18.11 0.23 -11.14
CA SER A 156 18.07 1.56 -10.54
C SER A 156 19.46 2.05 -10.16
N GLU A 157 19.73 3.32 -10.41
CA GLU A 157 20.92 4.04 -9.93
C GLU A 157 20.95 4.10 -8.39
N HIS A 158 19.80 3.96 -7.75
CA HIS A 158 19.64 4.05 -6.30
C HIS A 158 19.52 2.69 -5.59
N ARG A 159 19.76 1.58 -6.31
CA ARG A 159 19.68 0.23 -5.74
C ARG A 159 20.55 0.03 -4.51
N ASP A 160 21.72 0.68 -4.48
CA ASP A 160 22.69 0.53 -3.40
C ASP A 160 22.26 1.18 -2.09
N LEU A 161 21.20 2.00 -2.11
CA LEU A 161 20.55 2.55 -0.92
C LEU A 161 19.70 1.51 -0.17
N PHE A 162 19.46 0.36 -0.80
CA PHE A 162 18.60 -0.70 -0.27
C PHE A 162 19.35 -2.03 -0.17
N GLU A 163 18.95 -2.83 0.78
CA GLU A 163 19.34 -4.23 0.89
C GLU A 163 18.11 -5.14 0.74
N PRO A 164 18.21 -6.30 0.08
CA PRO A 164 17.08 -7.20 -0.08
C PRO A 164 16.77 -7.91 1.25
N VAL A 165 15.50 -7.85 1.66
CA VAL A 165 14.94 -8.68 2.74
C VAL A 165 14.38 -9.97 2.13
N ASN A 166 13.65 -9.86 1.02
CA ASN A 166 13.12 -10.98 0.27
C ASN A 166 13.03 -10.63 -1.21
N LEU A 167 13.95 -11.15 -2.02
CA LEU A 167 14.00 -10.86 -3.46
C LEU A 167 12.80 -11.43 -4.23
N LYS A 168 12.28 -12.59 -3.81
CA LYS A 168 11.12 -13.21 -4.45
C LYS A 168 9.87 -12.36 -4.27
N LEU A 169 9.68 -11.81 -3.10
CA LEU A 169 8.54 -10.96 -2.74
C LEU A 169 8.81 -9.48 -3.00
N LYS A 170 9.98 -9.12 -3.52
CA LYS A 170 10.38 -7.73 -3.79
C LYS A 170 10.31 -6.82 -2.57
N ILE A 171 10.77 -7.33 -1.44
CA ILE A 171 10.84 -6.60 -0.17
C ILE A 171 12.30 -6.19 0.07
N PHE A 172 12.48 -4.90 0.31
CA PHE A 172 13.80 -4.28 0.49
C PHE A 172 13.80 -3.43 1.76
N ARG A 173 14.96 -3.33 2.39
CA ARG A 173 15.19 -2.43 3.54
C ARG A 173 16.09 -1.29 3.11
N LYS A 174 15.73 -0.06 3.48
CA LYS A 174 16.62 1.08 3.34
C LYS A 174 17.81 0.92 4.29
N LYS A 175 19.02 1.09 3.77
CA LYS A 175 20.24 1.11 4.58
C LYS A 175 20.30 2.36 5.49
N TYR A 176 21.08 2.29 6.53
CA TYR A 176 21.30 3.40 7.47
C TYR A 176 22.22 4.48 6.88
#